data_5e2119b01dfdbe154f6df2bf840bea86
#
_entry.id   5e2119b01dfdbe154f6df2bf840bea86
#
_cell.length_a   1.000
_cell.length_b   1.000
_cell.length_c   1.000
_cell.angle_alpha   90.00
_cell.angle_beta   90.00
_cell.angle_gamma   90.00
#
_symmetry.space_group_name_H-M   'P 1'
#
loop_
_entity.id
_entity.type
_entity.pdbx_description
1 polymer ?
#
loop_
_entity_poly.entity_id
_entity_poly.type
_entity_poly.pdbx_seq_one_letter_code
_entity_poly.pdbx_strand_id
1 'polypeptide(L)'
;RSRGTRTDLLSIIDHSTLSQIAEIKIPNKVSSLAFPEYLGLLSDNRHITIFNMTPAQSVSVVDVIDREFVEEISTPGCALQMPIKDRAFLMMCGDGTLQKIELYKNGTEKSRSRSREFFSVEDDPVFDKPIKINDSWELISFEGNVFNVTEKNQGIAISESWSILGEGDEGWRVGGVQIMAVNQSLNLLFTIMHQGGIDTHETPGNE
;
A
#
# COMPACT_ATOMS: atom_id res chain seq x y z
N ARG A 1 -3.39 -18.10 -19.27
CA ARG A 1 -2.41 -18.97 -19.95
C ARG A 1 -2.49 -20.33 -19.30
N SER A 2 -2.78 -21.35 -20.08
CA SER A 2 -3.24 -22.67 -19.60
C SER A 2 -2.22 -23.80 -19.78
N ARG A 3 -0.95 -23.50 -20.03
CA ARG A 3 0.08 -24.52 -20.26
C ARG A 3 1.37 -24.19 -19.50
N GLY A 4 1.98 -25.24 -18.94
CA GLY A 4 3.24 -25.18 -18.21
C GLY A 4 3.08 -25.17 -16.69
N THR A 5 4.20 -25.35 -16.00
CA THR A 5 4.29 -25.24 -14.54
C THR A 5 4.54 -23.78 -14.17
N ARG A 6 3.75 -23.23 -13.26
CA ARG A 6 3.96 -21.89 -12.71
C ARG A 6 4.93 -21.97 -11.54
N THR A 7 5.86 -21.01 -11.50
CA THR A 7 6.72 -20.76 -10.35
C THR A 7 6.69 -19.25 -10.09
N ASP A 8 6.35 -18.85 -8.88
CA ASP A 8 6.38 -17.46 -8.45
C ASP A 8 7.68 -17.22 -7.70
N LEU A 9 8.33 -16.12 -8.02
CA LEU A 9 9.67 -15.78 -7.53
C LEU A 9 9.72 -14.32 -7.09
N LEU A 10 10.49 -14.04 -6.03
CA LEU A 10 11.04 -12.73 -5.77
C LEU A 10 12.44 -12.68 -6.38
N SER A 11 12.64 -11.84 -7.39
CA SER A 11 13.93 -11.64 -8.03
C SER A 11 14.65 -10.45 -7.40
N ILE A 12 15.92 -10.62 -7.05
CA ILE A 12 16.81 -9.57 -6.58
C ILE A 12 17.75 -9.21 -7.73
N ILE A 13 17.74 -7.94 -8.12
CA ILE A 13 18.50 -7.41 -9.26
C ILE A 13 19.45 -6.32 -8.77
N ASP A 14 20.71 -6.38 -9.17
CA ASP A 14 21.66 -5.29 -8.96
C ASP A 14 21.27 -4.09 -9.83
N HIS A 15 21.01 -2.96 -9.20
CA HIS A 15 20.53 -1.77 -9.88
C HIS A 15 21.57 -1.14 -10.82
N SER A 16 22.86 -1.29 -10.52
CA SER A 16 23.93 -0.69 -11.34
C SER A 16 24.24 -1.48 -12.60
N THR A 17 24.25 -2.82 -12.45
CA THR A 17 24.60 -3.74 -13.54
C THR A 17 23.41 -4.34 -14.25
N LEU A 18 22.19 -4.17 -13.67
CA LEU A 18 20.94 -4.83 -14.08
C LEU A 18 21.04 -6.36 -14.11
N SER A 19 21.99 -6.90 -13.36
CA SER A 19 22.23 -8.34 -13.28
C SER A 19 21.41 -8.96 -12.15
N GLN A 20 20.87 -10.14 -12.40
CA GLN A 20 20.18 -10.90 -11.39
C GLN A 20 21.15 -11.42 -10.33
N ILE A 21 20.89 -11.08 -9.04
CA ILE A 21 21.69 -11.52 -7.90
C ILE A 21 21.14 -12.84 -7.34
N ALA A 22 19.80 -12.95 -7.24
CA ALA A 22 19.14 -14.10 -6.67
C ALA A 22 17.68 -14.20 -7.13
N GLU A 23 17.13 -15.41 -7.01
CA GLU A 23 15.70 -15.70 -7.09
C GLU A 23 15.29 -16.48 -5.84
N ILE A 24 14.25 -16.02 -5.19
CA ILE A 24 13.68 -16.64 -4.00
C ILE A 24 12.31 -17.17 -4.36
N LYS A 25 12.15 -18.49 -4.30
CA LYS A 25 10.87 -19.13 -4.60
C LYS A 25 9.86 -18.82 -3.50
N ILE A 26 8.69 -18.35 -3.91
CA ILE A 26 7.56 -18.10 -3.03
C ILE A 26 6.38 -19.02 -3.39
N PRO A 27 5.39 -19.23 -2.51
CA PRO A 27 4.18 -19.95 -2.86
C PRO A 27 3.49 -19.38 -4.10
N ASN A 28 2.86 -20.24 -4.89
CA ASN A 28 2.16 -19.84 -6.11
C ASN A 28 0.89 -19.05 -5.77
N LYS A 29 1.06 -17.77 -5.59
CA LYS A 29 0.01 -16.78 -5.33
C LYS A 29 0.07 -15.71 -6.39
N VAL A 30 -1.03 -15.05 -6.67
CA VAL A 30 -1.03 -14.01 -7.68
C VAL A 30 -1.29 -12.65 -7.06
N SER A 31 -0.33 -11.76 -7.23
CA SER A 31 -0.64 -10.37 -7.44
C SER A 31 -1.02 -10.21 -8.92
N SER A 32 -2.24 -9.85 -9.22
CA SER A 32 -2.71 -9.75 -10.60
C SER A 32 -2.39 -8.41 -11.26
N LEU A 33 -2.03 -7.41 -10.48
CA LEU A 33 -1.77 -6.04 -10.90
C LEU A 33 -0.35 -5.62 -10.50
N ALA A 34 0.29 -4.83 -11.36
CA ALA A 34 1.67 -4.37 -11.17
C ALA A 34 1.71 -3.05 -10.38
N PHE A 35 1.18 -3.05 -9.16
CA PHE A 35 1.23 -1.88 -8.28
C PHE A 35 2.43 -1.94 -7.34
N PRO A 36 3.17 -0.81 -7.18
CA PRO A 36 4.27 -0.74 -6.22
C PRO A 36 3.85 -1.13 -4.79
N GLU A 37 2.62 -0.79 -4.42
CA GLU A 37 2.04 -1.03 -3.09
C GLU A 37 1.77 -2.52 -2.80
N TYR A 38 2.02 -3.42 -3.75
CA TYR A 38 1.94 -4.86 -3.52
C TYR A 38 3.26 -5.46 -3.03
N LEU A 39 4.32 -4.66 -2.97
CA LEU A 39 5.63 -5.04 -2.49
C LEU A 39 6.10 -4.03 -1.44
N GLY A 40 6.40 -4.47 -0.22
CA GLY A 40 6.88 -3.62 0.85
C GLY A 40 8.25 -4.06 1.36
N LEU A 41 9.27 -3.20 1.26
CA LEU A 41 10.52 -3.40 2.00
C LEU A 41 10.36 -2.81 3.39
N LEU A 42 10.51 -3.63 4.42
CA LEU A 42 10.38 -3.19 5.80
C LEU A 42 11.61 -2.36 6.25
N SER A 43 11.43 -1.56 7.30
CA SER A 43 12.46 -0.62 7.77
C SER A 43 13.74 -1.28 8.31
N ASP A 44 13.72 -2.59 8.53
CA ASP A 44 14.92 -3.36 8.90
C ASP A 44 15.83 -3.68 7.69
N ASN A 45 15.43 -3.32 6.47
CA ASN A 45 16.12 -3.60 5.22
C ASN A 45 16.43 -5.10 5.00
N ARG A 46 15.68 -5.97 5.64
CA ARG A 46 15.84 -7.42 5.59
C ARG A 46 14.60 -8.14 5.09
N HIS A 47 13.41 -7.73 5.56
CA HIS A 47 12.19 -8.40 5.21
C HIS A 47 11.43 -7.65 4.12
N ILE A 48 10.99 -8.40 3.12
CA ILE A 48 10.06 -7.94 2.08
C ILE A 48 8.71 -8.63 2.31
N THR A 49 7.65 -7.84 2.23
CA THR A 49 6.27 -8.31 2.26
C THR A 49 5.67 -8.22 0.86
N ILE A 50 4.96 -9.26 0.44
CA ILE A 50 4.36 -9.38 -0.90
C ILE A 50 2.87 -9.67 -0.73
N PHE A 51 2.01 -8.79 -1.22
CA PHE A 51 0.57 -9.01 -1.19
C PHE A 51 0.15 -10.05 -2.23
N ASN A 52 -0.64 -11.01 -1.79
CA ASN A 52 -1.24 -12.05 -2.61
C ASN A 52 -2.76 -11.87 -2.66
N MET A 53 -3.32 -11.75 -3.86
CA MET A 53 -4.75 -11.54 -4.05
C MET A 53 -5.53 -12.86 -4.08
N THR A 54 -4.94 -13.92 -4.62
CA THR A 54 -5.63 -15.21 -4.87
C THR A 54 -4.82 -16.41 -4.37
N PRO A 55 -5.46 -17.53 -4.03
CA PRO A 55 -6.91 -17.78 -3.97
C PRO A 55 -7.60 -17.09 -2.77
N ALA A 56 -6.84 -16.64 -1.79
CA ALA A 56 -7.28 -15.85 -0.64
C ALA A 56 -6.23 -14.77 -0.37
N GLN A 57 -6.66 -13.62 0.12
CA GLN A 57 -5.76 -12.52 0.45
C GLN A 57 -4.81 -12.92 1.57
N SER A 58 -3.54 -12.73 1.30
CA SER A 58 -2.45 -13.04 2.23
C SER A 58 -1.23 -12.18 1.93
N VAL A 59 -0.24 -12.24 2.80
CA VAL A 59 1.06 -11.61 2.64
C VAL A 59 2.14 -12.68 2.74
N SER A 60 2.97 -12.80 1.72
CA SER A 60 4.20 -13.58 1.78
C SER A 60 5.32 -12.74 2.38
N VAL A 61 6.00 -13.25 3.39
CA VAL A 61 7.18 -12.63 4.00
C VAL A 61 8.43 -13.34 3.50
N VAL A 62 9.40 -12.56 3.01
CA VAL A 62 10.66 -13.06 2.47
C VAL A 62 11.83 -12.36 3.18
N ASP A 63 12.80 -13.14 3.62
CA ASP A 63 14.08 -12.66 4.10
C ASP A 63 15.06 -12.55 2.92
N VAL A 64 15.46 -11.33 2.56
CA VAL A 64 16.35 -11.11 1.41
C VAL A 64 17.83 -11.27 1.75
N ILE A 65 18.18 -11.30 3.03
CA ILE A 65 19.56 -11.56 3.48
C ILE A 65 19.85 -13.06 3.45
N ASP A 66 19.00 -13.87 4.08
CA ASP A 66 19.12 -15.33 4.08
C ASP A 66 18.54 -15.94 2.78
N ARG A 67 17.84 -15.13 1.96
CA ARG A 67 17.27 -15.50 0.66
C ARG A 67 16.28 -16.64 0.76
N GLU A 68 15.34 -16.52 1.70
CA GLU A 68 14.34 -17.54 1.94
C GLU A 68 12.94 -16.98 2.12
N PHE A 69 11.94 -17.78 1.75
CA PHE A 69 10.56 -17.57 2.11
C PHE A 69 10.37 -17.91 3.59
N VAL A 70 9.80 -16.98 4.35
CA VAL A 70 9.64 -17.13 5.82
C VAL A 70 8.25 -17.64 6.16
N GLU A 71 7.22 -16.91 5.77
CA GLU A 71 5.85 -17.18 6.20
C GLU A 71 4.83 -16.63 5.20
N GLU A 72 3.64 -17.23 5.18
CA GLU A 72 2.45 -16.66 4.57
C GLU A 72 1.45 -16.27 5.65
N ILE A 73 1.14 -14.99 5.75
CA ILE A 73 0.23 -14.41 6.73
C ILE A 73 -1.14 -14.19 6.07
N SER A 74 -2.21 -14.79 6.59
CA SER A 74 -3.56 -14.59 6.10
C SER A 74 -4.09 -13.20 6.43
N THR A 75 -4.59 -12.45 5.43
CA THR A 75 -5.07 -11.06 5.58
C THR A 75 -6.39 -10.83 4.86
N PRO A 76 -7.45 -11.59 5.18
CA PRO A 76 -8.72 -11.49 4.47
C PRO A 76 -9.33 -10.10 4.62
N GLY A 77 -9.79 -9.54 3.49
CA GLY A 77 -10.40 -8.21 3.42
C GLY A 77 -9.43 -7.04 3.48
N CYS A 78 -8.10 -7.27 3.52
CA CYS A 78 -7.10 -6.19 3.55
C CYS A 78 -6.10 -6.34 2.41
N ALA A 79 -5.65 -5.22 1.85
CA ALA A 79 -4.74 -5.15 0.72
C ALA A 79 -3.67 -4.07 0.93
N LEU A 80 -2.72 -3.99 0.00
CA LEU A 80 -1.61 -3.04 -0.05
C LEU A 80 -0.56 -3.28 1.04
N GLN A 81 0.61 -2.69 0.82
CA GLN A 81 1.73 -2.75 1.75
C GLN A 81 2.22 -1.34 2.05
N MET A 82 2.02 -0.90 3.26
CA MET A 82 2.48 0.39 3.76
C MET A 82 3.49 0.19 4.90
N PRO A 83 4.78 -0.04 4.59
CA PRO A 83 5.80 -0.23 5.62
C PRO A 83 5.91 0.98 6.56
N ILE A 84 5.93 0.69 7.86
CA ILE A 84 6.15 1.66 8.93
C ILE A 84 7.45 1.34 9.69
N LYS A 85 7.64 1.91 10.88
CA LYS A 85 8.88 1.68 11.65
C LYS A 85 9.09 0.22 12.01
N ASP A 86 10.34 -0.12 12.27
CA ASP A 86 10.79 -1.46 12.67
C ASP A 86 10.42 -2.54 11.62
N ARG A 87 9.81 -3.62 12.05
CA ARG A 87 9.34 -4.73 11.23
C ARG A 87 7.81 -4.77 11.22
N ALA A 88 7.22 -3.66 10.83
CA ALA A 88 5.76 -3.55 10.79
C ALA A 88 5.30 -2.90 9.49
N PHE A 89 4.07 -3.19 9.12
CA PHE A 89 3.40 -2.60 7.96
C PHE A 89 1.90 -2.46 8.22
N LEU A 90 1.30 -1.54 7.50
CA LEU A 90 -0.14 -1.33 7.47
C LEU A 90 -0.71 -1.91 6.18
N MET A 91 -1.98 -2.30 6.25
CA MET A 91 -2.80 -2.70 5.11
C MET A 91 -4.13 -1.98 5.18
N MET A 92 -4.66 -1.57 4.04
CA MET A 92 -6.00 -0.99 3.93
C MET A 92 -7.04 -2.09 3.84
N CYS A 93 -8.12 -1.98 4.59
CA CYS A 93 -9.16 -2.99 4.68
C CYS A 93 -10.49 -2.48 4.14
N GLY A 94 -11.27 -3.39 3.52
CA GLY A 94 -12.55 -3.08 2.91
C GLY A 94 -13.68 -2.74 3.91
N ASP A 95 -13.40 -2.71 5.21
CA ASP A 95 -14.29 -2.23 6.27
C ASP A 95 -13.98 -0.79 6.72
N GLY A 96 -13.22 -0.04 5.92
CA GLY A 96 -12.88 1.35 6.25
C GLY A 96 -11.79 1.50 7.32
N THR A 97 -11.08 0.43 7.67
CA THR A 97 -10.02 0.42 8.69
C THR A 97 -8.64 0.17 8.09
N LEU A 98 -7.60 0.38 8.90
CA LEU A 98 -6.25 -0.11 8.63
C LEU A 98 -5.93 -1.28 9.57
N GLN A 99 -5.30 -2.32 9.03
CA GLN A 99 -4.71 -3.39 9.81
C GLN A 99 -3.19 -3.17 9.92
N LYS A 100 -2.65 -3.19 11.13
CA LYS A 100 -1.21 -3.22 11.42
C LYS A 100 -0.80 -4.66 11.70
N ILE A 101 0.29 -5.10 11.07
CA ILE A 101 0.95 -6.38 11.34
C ILE A 101 2.39 -6.08 11.74
N GLU A 102 2.83 -6.67 12.85
CA GLU A 102 4.22 -6.62 13.33
C GLU A 102 4.85 -7.99 13.18
N LEU A 103 6.13 -8.03 12.80
CA LEU A 103 6.90 -9.25 12.68
C LEU A 103 7.93 -9.38 13.80
N TYR A 104 8.22 -10.60 14.18
CA TYR A 104 9.42 -10.94 14.95
C TYR A 104 10.68 -10.69 14.13
N LYS A 105 11.85 -10.77 14.78
CA LYS A 105 13.16 -10.62 14.13
C LYS A 105 13.41 -11.67 13.04
N ASN A 106 12.79 -12.82 13.13
CA ASN A 106 12.87 -13.90 12.14
C ASN A 106 11.83 -13.77 11.01
N GLY A 107 11.07 -12.68 10.95
CA GLY A 107 10.08 -12.42 9.90
C GLY A 107 8.71 -13.08 10.10
N THR A 108 8.50 -13.88 11.16
CA THR A 108 7.18 -14.45 11.45
C THR A 108 6.24 -13.43 12.11
N GLU A 109 4.93 -13.61 11.96
CA GLU A 109 3.94 -12.71 12.57
C GLU A 109 4.08 -12.69 14.10
N LYS A 110 4.19 -11.48 14.66
CA LYS A 110 4.27 -11.23 16.10
C LYS A 110 2.91 -10.82 16.67
N SER A 111 2.27 -9.88 16.02
CA SER A 111 1.01 -9.31 16.46
C SER A 111 0.29 -8.62 15.33
N ARG A 112 -1.03 -8.46 15.51
CA ARG A 112 -1.84 -7.61 14.63
C ARG A 112 -2.82 -6.77 15.45
N SER A 113 -3.15 -5.61 14.91
CA SER A 113 -4.15 -4.70 15.46
C SER A 113 -4.88 -3.98 14.34
N ARG A 114 -6.01 -3.34 14.67
CA ARG A 114 -6.79 -2.54 13.72
C ARG A 114 -6.96 -1.12 14.23
N SER A 115 -7.06 -0.19 13.28
CA SER A 115 -7.49 1.18 13.57
C SER A 115 -8.99 1.24 13.85
N ARG A 116 -9.47 2.41 14.24
CA ARG A 116 -10.88 2.75 14.06
C ARG A 116 -11.21 2.83 12.56
N GLU A 117 -12.46 2.67 12.21
CA GLU A 117 -12.97 3.06 10.89
C GLU A 117 -12.77 4.58 10.71
N PHE A 118 -12.36 5.01 9.50
CA PHE A 118 -12.08 6.41 9.20
C PHE A 118 -12.54 6.85 7.81
N PHE A 119 -12.94 5.93 6.95
CA PHE A 119 -13.54 6.23 5.66
C PHE A 119 -14.67 5.25 5.35
N SER A 120 -15.62 5.67 4.52
CA SER A 120 -16.69 4.82 4.01
C SER A 120 -16.32 4.31 2.62
N VAL A 121 -16.34 2.99 2.45
CA VAL A 121 -16.08 2.35 1.15
C VAL A 121 -17.20 2.62 0.15
N GLU A 122 -18.42 2.88 0.64
CA GLU A 122 -19.60 3.12 -0.20
C GLU A 122 -19.79 4.60 -0.54
N ASP A 123 -19.53 5.50 0.43
CA ASP A 123 -19.83 6.93 0.25
C ASP A 123 -18.63 7.73 -0.26
N ASP A 124 -17.46 7.51 0.33
CA ASP A 124 -16.21 8.23 -0.01
C ASP A 124 -14.99 7.29 0.13
N PRO A 125 -14.80 6.36 -0.79
CA PRO A 125 -13.71 5.41 -0.72
C PRO A 125 -12.34 6.08 -0.85
N VAL A 126 -11.37 5.53 -0.14
CA VAL A 126 -9.96 5.93 -0.24
C VAL A 126 -9.28 5.20 -1.40
N PHE A 127 -8.48 5.92 -2.18
CA PHE A 127 -7.71 5.34 -3.27
C PHE A 127 -6.65 4.35 -2.77
N ASP A 128 -6.38 3.36 -3.58
CA ASP A 128 -5.35 2.34 -3.38
C ASP A 128 -3.93 2.82 -3.75
N LYS A 129 -3.69 4.12 -3.67
CA LYS A 129 -2.42 4.80 -4.03
C LYS A 129 -1.90 5.67 -2.88
N PRO A 130 -1.62 5.08 -1.70
CA PRO A 130 -1.04 5.83 -0.60
C PRO A 130 0.34 6.35 -0.97
N ILE A 131 0.72 7.52 -0.45
CA ILE A 131 2.05 8.07 -0.64
C ILE A 131 2.75 8.28 0.71
N LYS A 132 4.03 7.94 0.78
CA LYS A 132 4.81 8.10 2.00
C LYS A 132 5.48 9.46 2.06
N ILE A 133 5.27 10.18 3.16
CA ILE A 133 5.92 11.45 3.48
C ILE A 133 6.64 11.30 4.81
N ASN A 134 7.97 11.26 4.79
CA ASN A 134 8.78 11.01 5.99
C ASN A 134 8.35 9.69 6.69
N ASP A 135 7.83 9.78 7.90
CA ASP A 135 7.36 8.66 8.72
C ASP A 135 5.85 8.45 8.66
N SER A 136 5.13 9.21 7.82
CA SER A 136 3.67 9.11 7.66
C SER A 136 3.28 8.59 6.28
N TRP A 137 2.06 8.09 6.20
CA TRP A 137 1.38 7.77 4.95
C TRP A 137 0.23 8.75 4.75
N GLU A 138 0.13 9.33 3.57
CA GLU A 138 -1.00 10.13 3.16
C GLU A 138 -1.92 9.28 2.29
N LEU A 139 -3.19 9.26 2.67
CA LEU A 139 -4.26 8.61 1.93
C LEU A 139 -5.24 9.68 1.49
N ILE A 140 -5.80 9.54 0.30
CA ILE A 140 -6.77 10.49 -0.25
C ILE A 140 -8.03 9.74 -0.69
N SER A 141 -9.19 10.33 -0.40
CA SER A 141 -10.47 9.79 -0.85
C SER A 141 -10.90 10.35 -2.21
N PHE A 142 -11.94 9.77 -2.78
CA PHE A 142 -12.51 10.22 -4.05
C PHE A 142 -13.05 11.65 -3.98
N GLU A 143 -13.55 12.06 -2.83
CA GLU A 143 -14.00 13.43 -2.59
C GLU A 143 -12.89 14.40 -2.19
N GLY A 144 -11.63 13.95 -2.21
CA GLY A 144 -10.47 14.80 -1.93
C GLY A 144 -10.18 15.02 -0.45
N ASN A 145 -10.68 14.16 0.43
CA ASN A 145 -10.32 14.17 1.84
C ASN A 145 -8.97 13.46 2.04
N VAL A 146 -8.00 14.15 2.64
CA VAL A 146 -6.66 13.63 2.92
C VAL A 146 -6.56 13.24 4.39
N PHE A 147 -6.07 12.02 4.62
CA PHE A 147 -5.83 11.45 5.94
C PHE A 147 -4.33 11.23 6.13
N ASN A 148 -3.77 11.74 7.21
CA ASN A 148 -2.40 11.44 7.61
C ASN A 148 -2.40 10.24 8.58
N VAL A 149 -1.63 9.21 8.25
CA VAL A 149 -1.53 7.98 9.02
C VAL A 149 -0.12 7.83 9.56
N THR A 150 0.00 7.72 10.88
CA THR A 150 1.28 7.52 11.57
C THR A 150 1.19 6.40 12.60
N GLU A 151 2.33 5.91 13.02
CA GLU A 151 2.42 5.06 14.21
C GLU A 151 2.63 5.93 15.45
N LYS A 152 1.77 5.75 16.47
CA LYS A 152 1.90 6.43 17.74
C LYS A 152 1.58 5.46 18.89
N ASN A 153 2.48 5.40 19.88
CA ASN A 153 2.31 4.53 21.05
C ASN A 153 2.03 3.04 20.68
N GLN A 154 2.72 2.54 19.66
CA GLN A 154 2.55 1.19 19.09
C GLN A 154 1.19 0.94 18.42
N GLY A 155 0.33 1.95 18.33
CA GLY A 155 -0.96 1.91 17.64
C GLY A 155 -0.94 2.69 16.33
N ILE A 156 -2.07 2.67 15.63
CA ILE A 156 -2.31 3.44 14.41
C ILE A 156 -2.96 4.75 14.81
N ALA A 157 -2.32 5.87 14.49
CA ALA A 157 -2.89 7.19 14.65
C ALA A 157 -3.30 7.73 13.27
N ILE A 158 -4.56 8.11 13.13
CA ILE A 158 -5.14 8.70 11.93
C ILE A 158 -5.62 10.09 12.30
N SER A 159 -5.15 11.10 11.55
CA SER A 159 -5.57 12.49 11.73
C SER A 159 -7.06 12.68 11.42
N GLU A 160 -7.62 13.80 11.81
CA GLU A 160 -8.81 14.31 11.15
C GLU A 160 -8.45 14.65 9.70
N SER A 161 -9.38 14.40 8.78
CA SER A 161 -9.17 14.70 7.36
C SER A 161 -9.20 16.21 7.11
N TRP A 162 -8.47 16.62 6.09
CA TRP A 162 -8.61 17.95 5.49
C TRP A 162 -8.90 17.79 4.00
N SER A 163 -9.67 18.71 3.43
CA SER A 163 -10.01 18.66 2.01
C SER A 163 -8.98 19.39 1.17
N ILE A 164 -8.61 18.80 0.05
CA ILE A 164 -7.81 19.47 -1.00
C ILE A 164 -8.65 20.41 -1.84
N LEU A 165 -9.98 20.28 -1.80
CA LEU A 165 -10.91 21.16 -2.51
C LEU A 165 -11.04 22.47 -1.77
N GLY A 166 -10.88 23.58 -2.49
CA GLY A 166 -11.11 24.93 -2.02
C GLY A 166 -12.48 25.48 -2.44
N GLU A 167 -12.70 26.72 -2.11
CA GLU A 167 -13.87 27.46 -2.57
C GLU A 167 -13.80 27.63 -4.10
N GLY A 168 -14.84 27.19 -4.82
CA GLY A 168 -14.91 27.22 -6.29
C GLY A 168 -14.48 25.92 -6.98
N ASP A 169 -14.12 24.88 -6.23
CA ASP A 169 -13.75 23.57 -6.76
C ASP A 169 -14.93 22.58 -6.79
N GLU A 170 -16.17 23.07 -6.71
CA GLU A 170 -17.34 22.22 -6.78
C GLU A 170 -17.39 21.40 -8.07
N GLY A 171 -17.60 20.11 -7.93
CA GLY A 171 -17.64 19.17 -9.07
C GLY A 171 -16.27 18.72 -9.55
N TRP A 172 -15.18 19.13 -8.88
CA TRP A 172 -13.85 18.53 -9.09
C TRP A 172 -13.68 17.29 -8.23
N ARG A 173 -12.89 16.34 -8.74
CA ARG A 173 -12.60 15.06 -8.07
C ARG A 173 -11.14 14.70 -8.27
N VAL A 174 -10.60 13.95 -7.34
CA VAL A 174 -9.31 13.28 -7.52
C VAL A 174 -9.49 12.12 -8.49
N GLY A 175 -8.52 11.91 -9.38
CA GLY A 175 -8.57 10.81 -10.32
C GLY A 175 -7.28 10.59 -11.08
N GLY A 176 -7.29 9.59 -11.94
CA GLY A 176 -6.13 9.18 -12.73
C GLY A 176 -5.43 7.94 -12.16
N VAL A 177 -4.41 7.46 -12.85
CA VAL A 177 -3.68 6.24 -12.48
C VAL A 177 -2.66 6.50 -11.37
N GLN A 178 -1.92 7.60 -11.45
CA GLN A 178 -0.98 8.07 -10.42
C GLN A 178 -1.52 9.39 -9.88
N ILE A 179 -2.26 9.32 -8.81
CA ILE A 179 -3.08 10.44 -8.31
C ILE A 179 -2.33 11.43 -7.43
N MET A 180 -1.26 11.02 -6.79
CA MET A 180 -0.50 11.87 -5.88
C MET A 180 1.01 11.85 -6.19
N ALA A 181 1.65 12.97 -5.95
CA ALA A 181 3.11 13.10 -5.87
C ALA A 181 3.46 14.07 -4.74
N VAL A 182 4.68 13.95 -4.20
CA VAL A 182 5.11 14.79 -3.09
C VAL A 182 6.48 15.39 -3.34
N ASN A 183 6.65 16.65 -2.98
CA ASN A 183 7.96 17.26 -2.81
C ASN A 183 8.21 17.49 -1.31
N GLN A 184 8.96 16.57 -0.70
CA GLN A 184 9.22 16.62 0.74
C GLN A 184 9.99 17.87 1.17
N SER A 185 10.93 18.35 0.34
CA SER A 185 11.76 19.52 0.69
C SER A 185 10.97 20.83 0.72
N LEU A 186 9.92 20.91 -0.09
CA LEU A 186 9.02 22.06 -0.15
C LEU A 186 7.73 21.85 0.66
N ASN A 187 7.56 20.68 1.24
CA ASN A 187 6.32 20.27 1.95
C ASN A 187 5.07 20.45 1.08
N LEU A 188 5.15 20.03 -0.18
CA LEU A 188 4.06 20.14 -1.14
C LEU A 188 3.53 18.75 -1.52
N LEU A 189 2.21 18.61 -1.49
CA LEU A 189 1.46 17.50 -2.05
C LEU A 189 0.84 17.96 -3.37
N PHE A 190 1.01 17.18 -4.42
CA PHE A 190 0.38 17.37 -5.71
C PHE A 190 -0.63 16.26 -5.95
N THR A 191 -1.75 16.62 -6.54
CA THR A 191 -2.77 15.64 -6.93
C THR A 191 -3.32 15.97 -8.31
N ILE A 192 -3.76 14.95 -9.02
CA ILE A 192 -4.44 15.10 -10.31
C ILE A 192 -5.93 15.23 -10.04
N MET A 193 -6.54 16.23 -10.65
CA MET A 193 -7.95 16.56 -10.50
C MET A 193 -8.65 16.55 -11.85
N HIS A 194 -9.92 16.18 -11.86
CA HIS A 194 -10.79 16.26 -13.02
C HIS A 194 -12.22 16.66 -12.61
N GLN A 195 -13.00 17.16 -13.57
CA GLN A 195 -14.44 17.37 -13.37
C GLN A 195 -15.23 16.10 -13.66
N GLY A 196 -16.23 15.80 -12.85
CA GLY A 196 -17.09 14.64 -13.04
C GLY A 196 -17.76 14.15 -11.77
N GLY A 197 -18.59 13.11 -11.90
CA GLY A 197 -19.23 12.44 -10.78
C GLY A 197 -18.32 11.43 -10.07
N ILE A 198 -18.82 10.81 -9.02
CA ILE A 198 -18.08 9.82 -8.21
C ILE A 198 -17.62 8.59 -9.02
N ASP A 199 -18.32 8.26 -10.08
CA ASP A 199 -18.03 7.14 -10.98
C ASP A 199 -16.97 7.47 -12.06
N THR A 200 -16.44 8.68 -12.06
CA THR A 200 -15.46 9.15 -13.07
C THR A 200 -14.00 9.12 -12.58
N HIS A 201 -13.71 8.52 -11.42
CA HIS A 201 -12.37 8.51 -10.81
C HIS A 201 -11.26 7.88 -11.68
N GLU A 202 -11.61 6.98 -12.61
CA GLU A 202 -10.67 6.42 -13.58
C GLU A 202 -10.60 7.19 -14.90
N THR A 203 -11.44 8.23 -15.07
CA THR A 203 -11.43 9.03 -16.27
C THR A 203 -10.14 9.85 -16.30
N PRO A 204 -9.38 9.83 -17.43
CA PRO A 204 -8.23 10.72 -17.59
C PRO A 204 -8.66 12.16 -17.38
N GLY A 205 -7.95 12.91 -16.57
CA GLY A 205 -8.20 14.33 -16.38
C GLY A 205 -8.13 15.07 -17.71
N ASN A 206 -8.97 16.06 -17.88
CA ASN A 206 -8.82 16.99 -19.02
C ASN A 206 -7.59 17.84 -18.74
N GLU A 207 -6.68 17.88 -19.73
CA GLU A 207 -5.53 18.77 -19.74
C GLU A 207 -5.97 20.23 -19.86
#